data_ab09e719d02c7cdcbfc1e1440ad373c3
#
_entry.id   ab09e719d02c7cdcbfc1e1440ad373c3
#
_cell.length_a   1.000
_cell.length_b   1.000
_cell.length_c   1.000
_cell.angle_alpha   90.00
_cell.angle_beta   90.00
_cell.angle_gamma   90.00
#
_symmetry.space_group_name_H-M   'P 1'
#
loop_
_entity.id
_entity.type
_entity.pdbx_description
1 polymer ?
#
loop_
_entity_poly.entity_id
_entity_poly.type
_entity_poly.pdbx_seq_one_letter_code
_entity_poly.pdbx_strand_id
1 'polypeptide(L)'
;MSILSGASLTSGTHNKRRIIGVTGPMAAGKNTAADILCAKGFTVLDADEIAHVVLNEQKERICELFAHDAQKALIPLMDDEGNILRKNLARIVFRNPHKLALLENLIHPAVNDSIEKRITASPSESFVVNAALLYNIKVIKKCDCILYIDAPFFIRFMRVKKRDKLNAVHIIERFFAQRKIFAKCKNQNADIYRVRNCGTKERLQAKIEAVLQSSVNKG
;
A
#
# COMPACT_ATOMS: atom_id res chain seq x y z
N MET A 1 38.90 17.68 41.31
CA MET A 1 38.08 16.46 41.51
C MET A 1 37.22 16.31 40.28
N SER A 2 37.39 15.20 39.63
CA SER A 2 37.06 14.90 38.24
C SER A 2 35.58 14.85 37.97
N ILE A 3 35.17 15.52 36.90
CA ILE A 3 33.84 15.38 36.27
C ILE A 3 34.07 14.53 35.03
N LEU A 4 33.60 13.30 35.05
CA LEU A 4 33.59 12.42 33.90
C LEU A 4 32.44 12.80 32.97
N SER A 5 32.80 13.38 31.85
CA SER A 5 31.97 13.62 30.68
C SER A 5 31.70 12.30 30.01
N GLY A 6 30.45 11.84 30.09
CA GLY A 6 29.94 10.72 29.29
C GLY A 6 29.66 11.18 27.86
N ALA A 7 30.60 10.98 26.96
CA ALA A 7 30.40 11.17 25.54
C ALA A 7 29.49 10.05 24.99
N SER A 8 28.27 10.38 24.69
CA SER A 8 27.39 9.55 23.88
C SER A 8 27.89 9.56 22.42
N LEU A 9 28.57 8.50 22.05
CA LEU A 9 28.93 8.23 20.65
C LEU A 9 27.68 7.76 19.88
N THR A 10 26.88 8.71 19.41
CA THR A 10 25.96 8.43 18.31
C THR A 10 26.77 8.43 17.03
N SER A 11 27.18 7.24 16.58
CA SER A 11 27.75 7.02 15.24
C SER A 11 26.69 7.39 14.22
N GLY A 12 26.76 8.62 13.71
CA GLY A 12 25.98 9.11 12.60
C GLY A 12 26.43 8.44 11.30
N THR A 13 25.96 7.25 11.01
CA THR A 13 25.88 6.79 9.64
C THR A 13 24.83 7.66 8.96
N HIS A 14 25.24 8.55 8.07
CA HIS A 14 24.35 9.25 7.15
C HIS A 14 23.59 8.21 6.34
N ASN A 15 22.46 7.80 6.88
CA ASN A 15 21.60 6.84 6.20
C ASN A 15 20.97 7.57 5.00
N LYS A 16 21.49 7.31 3.78
CA LYS A 16 20.98 7.87 2.53
C LYS A 16 19.46 7.70 2.55
N ARG A 17 18.70 8.81 2.32
CA ARG A 17 17.25 8.77 2.15
C ARG A 17 16.84 7.62 1.24
N ARG A 18 15.82 6.89 1.63
CA ARG A 18 15.33 5.73 0.87
C ARG A 18 13.81 5.78 0.70
N ILE A 19 13.35 5.33 -0.46
CA ILE A 19 11.95 5.09 -0.75
C ILE A 19 11.77 3.60 -1.03
N ILE A 20 11.01 2.92 -0.19
CA ILE A 20 10.78 1.48 -0.30
C ILE A 20 9.33 1.22 -0.69
N GLY A 21 9.14 0.48 -1.78
CA GLY A 21 7.82 -0.03 -2.13
C GLY A 21 7.50 -1.31 -1.36
N VAL A 22 6.29 -1.39 -0.77
CA VAL A 22 5.78 -2.63 -0.15
C VAL A 22 4.53 -3.05 -0.88
N THR A 23 4.53 -4.23 -1.45
CA THR A 23 3.38 -4.80 -2.16
C THR A 23 3.25 -6.31 -1.92
N GLY A 24 2.20 -6.90 -2.44
CA GLY A 24 1.95 -8.33 -2.33
C GLY A 24 0.46 -8.65 -2.29
N PRO A 25 0.08 -9.92 -2.42
CA PRO A 25 -1.31 -10.32 -2.48
C PRO A 25 -2.04 -10.12 -1.14
N MET A 26 -3.37 -10.21 -1.18
CA MET A 26 -4.24 -10.09 -0.01
C MET A 26 -3.80 -11.05 1.10
N ALA A 27 -3.77 -10.55 2.35
CA ALA A 27 -3.37 -11.29 3.55
C ALA A 27 -1.93 -11.84 3.56
N ALA A 28 -1.05 -11.37 2.68
CA ALA A 28 0.37 -11.73 2.70
C ALA A 28 1.13 -11.12 3.89
N GLY A 29 0.62 -10.03 4.50
CA GLY A 29 1.23 -9.34 5.65
C GLY A 29 2.00 -8.06 5.27
N LYS A 30 1.52 -7.34 4.24
CA LYS A 30 2.08 -6.04 3.84
C LYS A 30 2.13 -5.04 5.00
N ASN A 31 1.01 -4.89 5.71
CA ASN A 31 0.92 -3.93 6.83
C ASN A 31 1.93 -4.29 7.93
N THR A 32 2.06 -5.59 8.27
CA THR A 32 3.09 -6.04 9.22
C THR A 32 4.51 -5.68 8.74
N ALA A 33 4.78 -5.77 7.43
CA ALA A 33 6.07 -5.35 6.87
C ALA A 33 6.24 -3.83 6.93
N ALA A 34 5.18 -3.05 6.66
CA ALA A 34 5.18 -1.60 6.81
C ALA A 34 5.41 -1.18 8.27
N ASP A 35 4.76 -1.85 9.23
CA ASP A 35 4.95 -1.62 10.68
C ASP A 35 6.41 -1.89 11.11
N ILE A 36 7.03 -2.94 10.59
CA ILE A 36 8.44 -3.26 10.85
C ILE A 36 9.36 -2.15 10.32
N LEU A 37 9.07 -1.62 9.12
CA LEU A 37 9.84 -0.53 8.53
C LEU A 37 9.59 0.79 9.28
N CYS A 38 8.35 1.04 9.72
CA CYS A 38 8.00 2.18 10.57
C CYS A 38 8.84 2.18 11.87
N ALA A 39 8.92 1.03 12.53
CA ALA A 39 9.76 0.87 13.74
C ALA A 39 11.27 1.10 13.48
N LYS A 40 11.70 1.11 12.22
CA LYS A 40 13.07 1.43 11.77
C LYS A 40 13.25 2.89 11.32
N GLY A 41 12.26 3.73 11.55
CA GLY A 41 12.30 5.17 11.25
C GLY A 41 11.84 5.55 9.84
N PHE A 42 11.18 4.65 9.12
CA PHE A 42 10.55 5.00 7.85
C PHE A 42 9.15 5.59 8.07
N THR A 43 8.82 6.65 7.35
CA THR A 43 7.47 7.19 7.30
C THR A 43 6.61 6.35 6.34
N VAL A 44 5.51 5.78 6.85
CA VAL A 44 4.64 4.92 6.05
C VAL A 44 3.57 5.73 5.34
N LEU A 45 3.49 5.58 4.03
CA LEU A 45 2.42 6.09 3.17
C LEU A 45 1.57 4.89 2.70
N ASP A 46 0.40 4.71 3.32
CA ASP A 46 -0.55 3.69 2.91
C ASP A 46 -1.43 4.23 1.77
N ALA A 47 -1.24 3.70 0.56
CA ALA A 47 -1.97 4.16 -0.61
C ALA A 47 -3.47 3.86 -0.55
N ASP A 48 -3.87 2.81 0.18
CA ASP A 48 -5.29 2.48 0.35
C ASP A 48 -5.95 3.51 1.28
N GLU A 49 -5.26 3.95 2.35
CA GLU A 49 -5.73 5.03 3.23
C GLU A 49 -5.76 6.39 2.50
N ILE A 50 -4.71 6.71 1.75
CA ILE A 50 -4.66 7.93 0.94
C ILE A 50 -5.80 7.94 -0.08
N ALA A 51 -6.09 6.82 -0.74
CA ALA A 51 -7.21 6.71 -1.67
C ALA A 51 -8.56 6.96 -0.98
N HIS A 52 -8.72 6.60 0.29
CA HIS A 52 -9.94 6.91 1.04
C HIS A 52 -10.12 8.41 1.30
N VAL A 53 -9.03 9.11 1.61
CA VAL A 53 -9.06 10.58 1.77
C VAL A 53 -9.38 11.23 0.42
N VAL A 54 -8.67 10.83 -0.63
CA VAL A 54 -8.87 11.35 -2.00
C VAL A 54 -10.30 11.11 -2.51
N LEU A 55 -10.92 9.97 -2.18
CA LEU A 55 -12.33 9.73 -2.53
C LEU A 55 -13.26 10.78 -1.96
N ASN A 56 -13.05 11.20 -0.72
CA ASN A 56 -13.86 12.25 -0.11
C ASN A 56 -13.50 13.66 -0.63
N GLU A 57 -12.23 13.91 -0.95
CA GLU A 57 -11.81 15.16 -1.60
C GLU A 57 -12.41 15.32 -3.01
N GLN A 58 -12.63 14.20 -3.72
CA GLN A 58 -13.22 14.18 -5.06
C GLN A 58 -14.72 13.89 -5.06
N LYS A 59 -15.40 14.01 -3.92
CA LYS A 59 -16.81 13.60 -3.76
C LYS A 59 -17.77 14.27 -4.74
N GLU A 60 -17.58 15.54 -5.03
CA GLU A 60 -18.42 16.29 -5.96
C GLU A 60 -18.35 15.69 -7.38
N ARG A 61 -17.13 15.46 -7.88
CA ARG A 61 -16.90 14.84 -9.18
C ARG A 61 -17.40 13.39 -9.24
N ILE A 62 -17.28 12.65 -8.14
CA ILE A 62 -17.83 11.29 -8.04
C ILE A 62 -19.35 11.32 -8.14
N CYS A 63 -20.00 12.29 -7.48
CA CYS A 63 -21.44 12.48 -7.56
C CYS A 63 -21.86 12.87 -8.97
N GLU A 64 -21.18 13.81 -9.62
CA GLU A 64 -21.45 14.16 -11.02
C GLU A 64 -21.39 12.97 -11.95
N LEU A 65 -20.38 12.11 -11.82
CA LEU A 65 -20.18 10.95 -12.67
C LEU A 65 -21.18 9.82 -12.43
N PHE A 66 -21.63 9.62 -11.19
CA PHE A 66 -22.37 8.41 -10.80
C PHE A 66 -23.76 8.67 -10.18
N ALA A 67 -24.23 9.95 -10.06
CA ALA A 67 -25.53 10.28 -9.47
C ALA A 67 -26.69 9.56 -10.18
N HIS A 68 -26.70 9.57 -11.50
CA HIS A 68 -27.74 8.88 -12.28
C HIS A 68 -27.76 7.37 -12.02
N ASP A 69 -26.58 6.75 -11.92
CA ASP A 69 -26.46 5.32 -11.64
C ASP A 69 -26.89 4.97 -10.22
N ALA A 70 -26.58 5.82 -9.27
CA ALA A 70 -26.99 5.71 -7.87
C ALA A 70 -28.51 5.81 -7.74
N GLN A 71 -29.11 6.79 -8.41
CA GLN A 71 -30.56 6.97 -8.45
C GLN A 71 -31.27 5.77 -9.07
N LYS A 72 -30.77 5.28 -10.21
CA LYS A 72 -31.31 4.08 -10.87
C LYS A 72 -31.20 2.82 -10.00
N ALA A 73 -30.14 2.73 -9.20
CA ALA A 73 -29.92 1.61 -8.30
C ALA A 73 -30.63 1.78 -6.93
N LEU A 74 -31.27 2.92 -6.68
CA LEU A 74 -31.89 3.32 -5.42
C LEU A 74 -30.95 3.19 -4.21
N ILE A 75 -29.70 3.60 -4.39
CA ILE A 75 -28.68 3.58 -3.33
C ILE A 75 -28.01 4.96 -3.20
N PRO A 76 -27.86 5.51 -1.98
CA PRO A 76 -27.16 6.78 -1.78
C PRO A 76 -25.66 6.62 -2.02
N LEU A 77 -25.02 7.67 -2.58
CA LEU A 77 -23.56 7.74 -2.75
C LEU A 77 -22.86 8.35 -1.52
N MET A 78 -23.57 9.17 -0.76
CA MET A 78 -23.05 9.85 0.43
C MET A 78 -23.88 9.48 1.66
N ASP A 79 -23.23 9.56 2.82
CA ASP A 79 -23.90 9.51 4.12
C ASP A 79 -24.45 10.90 4.50
N ASP A 80 -25.10 10.99 5.68
CA ASP A 80 -25.69 12.21 6.21
C ASP A 80 -24.62 13.27 6.55
N GLU A 81 -23.36 12.86 6.74
CA GLU A 81 -22.20 13.71 7.00
C GLU A 81 -21.53 14.20 5.71
N GLY A 82 -22.02 13.78 4.54
CA GLY A 82 -21.50 14.13 3.23
C GLY A 82 -20.21 13.39 2.83
N ASN A 83 -19.94 12.23 3.42
CA ASN A 83 -18.83 11.36 3.03
C ASN A 83 -19.29 10.31 2.02
N ILE A 84 -18.37 9.88 1.14
CA ILE A 84 -18.67 8.84 0.15
C ILE A 84 -18.92 7.48 0.81
N LEU A 85 -20.08 6.90 0.57
CA LEU A 85 -20.44 5.55 0.93
C LEU A 85 -19.75 4.54 -0.02
N ARG A 86 -18.49 4.21 0.30
CA ARG A 86 -17.60 3.36 -0.53
C ARG A 86 -18.22 2.03 -0.97
N LYS A 87 -19.02 1.40 -0.08
CA LYS A 87 -19.70 0.14 -0.41
C LYS A 87 -20.72 0.34 -1.54
N ASN A 88 -21.43 1.45 -1.52
CA ASN A 88 -22.44 1.79 -2.52
C ASN A 88 -21.78 2.18 -3.85
N LEU A 89 -20.75 3.02 -3.81
CA LEU A 89 -19.95 3.34 -4.99
C LEU A 89 -19.35 2.07 -5.62
N ALA A 90 -18.79 1.18 -4.82
CA ALA A 90 -18.25 -0.10 -5.28
C ALA A 90 -19.31 -0.97 -6.00
N ARG A 91 -20.56 -1.00 -5.50
CA ARG A 91 -21.67 -1.73 -6.14
C ARG A 91 -22.01 -1.19 -7.53
N ILE A 92 -21.85 0.13 -7.73
CA ILE A 92 -22.08 0.80 -9.02
C ILE A 92 -20.95 0.51 -9.99
N VAL A 93 -19.68 0.69 -9.55
CA VAL A 93 -18.55 0.68 -10.47
C VAL A 93 -18.05 -0.74 -10.79
N PHE A 94 -17.99 -1.67 -9.83
CA PHE A 94 -17.42 -3.01 -10.07
C PHE A 94 -18.25 -3.89 -11.01
N ARG A 95 -19.53 -3.56 -11.24
CA ARG A 95 -20.38 -4.28 -12.21
C ARG A 95 -20.18 -3.83 -13.65
N ASN A 96 -19.46 -2.74 -13.87
CA ASN A 96 -19.25 -2.15 -15.19
C ASN A 96 -17.79 -1.70 -15.34
N PRO A 97 -16.99 -2.38 -16.19
CA PRO A 97 -15.57 -2.04 -16.39
C PRO A 97 -15.34 -0.59 -16.84
N HIS A 98 -16.26 -0.02 -17.62
CA HIS A 98 -16.16 1.37 -18.06
C HIS A 98 -16.30 2.34 -16.87
N LYS A 99 -17.26 2.10 -15.98
CA LYS A 99 -17.44 2.93 -14.76
C LYS A 99 -16.26 2.80 -13.80
N LEU A 100 -15.74 1.59 -13.66
CA LEU A 100 -14.52 1.37 -12.87
C LEU A 100 -13.35 2.17 -13.44
N ALA A 101 -13.15 2.13 -14.77
CA ALA A 101 -12.10 2.91 -15.42
C ALA A 101 -12.28 4.42 -15.25
N LEU A 102 -13.51 4.95 -15.29
CA LEU A 102 -13.80 6.36 -15.02
C LEU A 102 -13.41 6.75 -13.60
N LEU A 103 -13.78 5.93 -12.61
CA LEU A 103 -13.37 6.17 -11.21
C LEU A 103 -11.86 6.09 -11.03
N GLU A 104 -11.21 5.08 -11.60
CA GLU A 104 -9.75 4.91 -11.55
C GLU A 104 -9.02 6.10 -12.18
N ASN A 105 -9.49 6.59 -13.33
CA ASN A 105 -8.91 7.76 -14.01
C ASN A 105 -9.05 9.05 -13.19
N LEU A 106 -10.07 9.16 -12.35
CA LEU A 106 -10.23 10.29 -11.43
C LEU A 106 -9.33 10.15 -10.19
N ILE A 107 -9.28 8.96 -9.60
CA ILE A 107 -8.66 8.76 -8.28
C ILE A 107 -7.15 8.51 -8.37
N HIS A 108 -6.66 7.72 -9.34
CA HIS A 108 -5.24 7.39 -9.42
C HIS A 108 -4.30 8.60 -9.55
N PRO A 109 -4.59 9.61 -10.39
CA PRO A 109 -3.78 10.82 -10.45
C PRO A 109 -3.70 11.55 -9.10
N ALA A 110 -4.84 11.74 -8.44
CA ALA A 110 -4.92 12.45 -7.17
C ALA A 110 -4.18 11.71 -6.03
N VAL A 111 -4.28 10.37 -6.00
CA VAL A 111 -3.49 9.55 -5.06
C VAL A 111 -1.99 9.68 -5.33
N ASN A 112 -1.57 9.60 -6.60
CA ASN A 112 -0.17 9.78 -6.98
C ASN A 112 0.36 11.15 -6.55
N ASP A 113 -0.40 12.21 -6.81
CA ASP A 113 -0.03 13.58 -6.46
C ASP A 113 0.05 13.77 -4.94
N SER A 114 -0.87 13.17 -4.18
CA SER A 114 -0.85 13.19 -2.71
C SER A 114 0.40 12.50 -2.15
N ILE A 115 0.77 11.34 -2.69
CA ILE A 115 1.98 10.60 -2.29
C ILE A 115 3.23 11.43 -2.66
N GLU A 116 3.32 11.96 -3.88
CA GLU A 116 4.47 12.76 -4.31
C GLU A 116 4.65 14.02 -3.48
N LYS A 117 3.56 14.75 -3.19
CA LYS A 117 3.59 15.94 -2.33
C LYS A 117 4.17 15.62 -0.94
N ARG A 118 3.74 14.53 -0.30
CA ARG A 118 4.24 14.12 1.02
C ARG A 118 5.74 13.77 0.98
N ILE A 119 6.18 13.04 -0.03
CA ILE A 119 7.58 12.67 -0.22
C ILE A 119 8.47 13.89 -0.50
N THR A 120 7.94 14.86 -1.24
CA THR A 120 8.68 16.07 -1.62
C THR A 120 8.76 17.08 -0.46
N ALA A 121 7.70 17.14 0.38
CA ALA A 121 7.65 18.02 1.54
C ALA A 121 8.69 17.64 2.61
N SER A 122 9.14 16.39 2.66
CA SER A 122 10.13 15.92 3.64
C SER A 122 11.34 15.29 2.96
N PRO A 123 12.26 16.08 2.40
CA PRO A 123 13.36 15.59 1.56
C PRO A 123 14.43 14.79 2.33
N SER A 124 14.48 14.88 3.65
CA SER A 124 15.41 14.14 4.52
C SER A 124 14.85 12.82 5.03
N GLU A 125 13.54 12.60 4.93
CA GLU A 125 12.89 11.41 5.46
C GLU A 125 12.96 10.23 4.48
N SER A 126 13.02 9.03 5.05
CA SER A 126 12.87 7.77 4.31
C SER A 126 11.42 7.31 4.35
N PHE A 127 10.90 6.84 3.23
CA PHE A 127 9.49 6.50 3.08
C PHE A 127 9.27 5.03 2.72
N VAL A 128 8.14 4.50 3.20
CA VAL A 128 7.56 3.25 2.73
C VAL A 128 6.25 3.55 2.03
N VAL A 129 6.13 3.17 0.77
CA VAL A 129 4.86 3.23 0.04
C VAL A 129 4.22 1.84 0.06
N ASN A 130 3.21 1.68 0.94
CA ASN A 130 2.46 0.44 1.08
C ASN A 130 1.24 0.48 0.14
N ALA A 131 1.19 -0.43 -0.83
CA ALA A 131 0.08 -0.51 -1.76
C ALA A 131 -0.18 -1.94 -2.25
N ALA A 132 -1.45 -2.34 -2.32
CA ALA A 132 -1.82 -3.62 -2.92
C ALA A 132 -1.51 -3.65 -4.44
N LEU A 133 -1.73 -2.55 -5.12
CA LEU A 133 -1.50 -2.36 -6.56
C LEU A 133 -0.39 -1.33 -6.81
N LEU A 134 0.78 -1.54 -6.18
CA LEU A 134 1.91 -0.61 -6.24
C LEU A 134 2.33 -0.26 -7.68
N TYR A 135 2.16 -1.19 -8.63
CA TYR A 135 2.47 -0.97 -10.05
C TYR A 135 1.62 0.13 -10.72
N ASN A 136 0.50 0.54 -10.11
CA ASN A 136 -0.33 1.66 -10.56
C ASN A 136 0.14 3.01 -10.00
N ILE A 137 1.13 3.02 -9.10
CA ILE A 137 1.61 4.22 -8.43
C ILE A 137 2.89 4.70 -9.11
N LYS A 138 2.91 5.96 -9.57
CA LYS A 138 4.07 6.56 -10.29
C LYS A 138 5.37 6.50 -9.48
N VAL A 139 5.27 6.62 -8.15
CA VAL A 139 6.41 6.59 -7.22
C VAL A 139 7.17 5.25 -7.25
N ILE A 140 6.59 4.17 -7.76
CA ILE A 140 7.30 2.88 -7.92
C ILE A 140 8.63 3.04 -8.68
N LYS A 141 8.70 3.97 -9.64
CA LYS A 141 9.91 4.26 -10.42
C LYS A 141 11.00 4.99 -9.63
N LYS A 142 10.64 5.57 -8.48
CA LYS A 142 11.53 6.28 -7.55
C LYS A 142 11.90 5.40 -6.34
N CYS A 143 11.38 4.17 -6.26
CA CYS A 143 11.72 3.26 -5.18
C CYS A 143 13.13 2.70 -5.37
N ASP A 144 13.94 2.76 -4.32
CA ASP A 144 15.26 2.13 -4.28
C ASP A 144 15.14 0.60 -4.35
N CYS A 145 14.09 0.05 -3.74
CA CYS A 145 13.72 -1.36 -3.88
C CYS A 145 12.24 -1.57 -3.59
N ILE A 146 11.73 -2.73 -4.03
CA ILE A 146 10.37 -3.17 -3.79
C ILE A 146 10.41 -4.47 -2.98
N LEU A 147 9.75 -4.48 -1.83
CA LEU A 147 9.49 -5.67 -1.03
C LEU A 147 8.17 -6.29 -1.49
N TYR A 148 8.25 -7.39 -2.21
CA TYR A 148 7.07 -8.19 -2.53
C TYR A 148 6.83 -9.20 -1.40
N ILE A 149 5.90 -8.86 -0.51
CA ILE A 149 5.53 -9.74 0.60
C ILE A 149 4.63 -10.85 0.09
N ASP A 150 5.06 -12.09 0.28
CA ASP A 150 4.34 -13.27 -0.18
C ASP A 150 4.09 -14.25 0.98
N ALA A 151 2.99 -14.99 0.89
CA ALA A 151 2.68 -16.07 1.82
C ALA A 151 1.93 -17.19 1.09
N PRO A 152 2.10 -18.47 1.51
CA PRO A 152 1.39 -19.59 0.93
C PRO A 152 -0.12 -19.37 0.90
N PHE A 153 -0.78 -19.92 -0.13
CA PHE A 153 -2.22 -19.78 -0.33
C PHE A 153 -3.00 -20.14 0.94
N PHE A 154 -2.71 -21.27 1.56
CA PHE A 154 -3.42 -21.75 2.74
C PHE A 154 -3.29 -20.76 3.93
N ILE A 155 -2.10 -20.23 4.17
CA ILE A 155 -1.87 -19.24 5.25
C ILE A 155 -2.67 -17.98 4.99
N ARG A 156 -2.67 -17.46 3.76
CA ARG A 156 -3.45 -16.29 3.37
C ARG A 156 -4.95 -16.54 3.52
N PHE A 157 -5.42 -17.72 3.09
CA PHE A 157 -6.82 -18.12 3.20
C PHE A 157 -7.28 -18.13 4.66
N MET A 158 -6.53 -18.76 5.56
CA MET A 158 -6.83 -18.79 7.00
C MET A 158 -6.85 -17.38 7.61
N ARG A 159 -5.90 -16.53 7.23
CA ARG A 159 -5.83 -15.12 7.70
C ARG A 159 -7.08 -14.33 7.27
N VAL A 160 -7.50 -14.46 6.02
CA VAL A 160 -8.71 -13.78 5.50
C VAL A 160 -9.96 -14.30 6.19
N LYS A 161 -10.11 -15.62 6.29
CA LYS A 161 -11.27 -16.25 6.94
C LYS A 161 -11.43 -15.77 8.39
N LYS A 162 -10.32 -15.65 9.13
CA LYS A 162 -10.32 -15.15 10.52
C LYS A 162 -10.66 -13.66 10.60
N ARG A 163 -10.13 -12.82 9.68
CA ARG A 163 -10.27 -11.36 9.73
C ARG A 163 -11.61 -10.86 9.19
N ASP A 164 -12.01 -11.35 8.00
CA ASP A 164 -13.05 -10.70 7.18
C ASP A 164 -14.39 -11.45 7.23
N LYS A 165 -14.46 -12.63 7.85
CA LYS A 165 -15.68 -13.51 7.90
C LYS A 165 -16.30 -13.77 6.51
N LEU A 166 -15.48 -13.68 5.44
CA LEU A 166 -15.93 -13.88 4.06
C LEU A 166 -16.19 -15.35 3.75
N ASN A 167 -17.13 -15.60 2.81
CA ASN A 167 -17.33 -16.93 2.24
C ASN A 167 -16.07 -17.37 1.47
N ALA A 168 -15.77 -18.68 1.54
CA ALA A 168 -14.60 -19.29 0.88
C ALA A 168 -14.53 -18.98 -0.63
N VAL A 169 -15.67 -19.00 -1.32
CA VAL A 169 -15.77 -18.69 -2.76
C VAL A 169 -15.25 -17.28 -3.04
N HIS A 170 -15.71 -16.27 -2.32
CA HIS A 170 -15.27 -14.87 -2.49
C HIS A 170 -13.79 -14.67 -2.16
N ILE A 171 -13.24 -15.44 -1.20
CA ILE A 171 -11.81 -15.40 -0.91
C ILE A 171 -11.00 -15.91 -2.12
N ILE A 172 -11.43 -17.02 -2.69
CA ILE A 172 -10.77 -17.65 -3.85
C ILE A 172 -10.83 -16.72 -5.07
N GLU A 173 -11.99 -16.14 -5.38
CA GLU A 173 -12.16 -15.16 -6.48
C GLU A 173 -11.18 -13.98 -6.35
N ARG A 174 -11.08 -13.38 -5.16
CA ARG A 174 -10.13 -12.28 -4.88
C ARG A 174 -8.68 -12.71 -5.04
N PHE A 175 -8.34 -13.93 -4.65
CA PHE A 175 -6.99 -14.46 -4.82
C PHE A 175 -6.64 -14.67 -6.30
N PHE A 176 -7.59 -15.17 -7.09
CA PHE A 176 -7.40 -15.32 -8.54
C PHE A 176 -7.25 -13.97 -9.25
N ALA A 177 -8.03 -12.97 -8.86
CA ALA A 177 -7.89 -11.61 -9.40
C ALA A 177 -6.49 -11.03 -9.17
N GLN A 178 -5.83 -11.39 -8.08
CA GLN A 178 -4.51 -10.88 -7.69
C GLN A 178 -3.32 -11.73 -8.18
N ARG A 179 -3.54 -12.85 -8.88
CA ARG A 179 -2.46 -13.79 -9.27
C ARG A 179 -1.35 -13.16 -10.13
N LYS A 180 -1.64 -12.08 -10.86
CA LYS A 180 -0.69 -11.41 -11.75
C LYS A 180 0.08 -10.24 -11.12
N ILE A 181 -0.14 -9.91 -9.83
CA ILE A 181 0.49 -8.74 -9.19
C ILE A 181 2.02 -8.81 -9.27
N PHE A 182 2.62 -9.96 -8.95
CA PHE A 182 4.08 -10.12 -9.00
C PHE A 182 4.64 -9.87 -10.40
N ALA A 183 4.03 -10.43 -11.44
CA ALA A 183 4.46 -10.25 -12.82
C ALA A 183 4.35 -8.76 -13.25
N LYS A 184 3.27 -8.08 -12.85
CA LYS A 184 3.10 -6.65 -13.14
C LYS A 184 4.14 -5.77 -12.43
N CYS A 185 4.52 -6.12 -11.20
CA CYS A 185 5.58 -5.41 -10.49
C CYS A 185 6.96 -5.66 -11.12
N LYS A 186 7.25 -6.88 -11.58
CA LYS A 186 8.55 -7.25 -12.17
C LYS A 186 8.90 -6.45 -13.44
N ASN A 187 7.90 -5.94 -14.14
CA ASN A 187 8.09 -5.13 -15.35
C ASN A 187 8.46 -3.66 -15.05
N GLN A 188 8.70 -3.31 -13.79
CA GLN A 188 9.15 -1.98 -13.38
C GLN A 188 10.67 -1.97 -13.20
N ASN A 189 11.31 -0.78 -13.38
CA ASN A 189 12.78 -0.62 -13.34
C ASN A 189 13.38 -0.65 -11.91
N ALA A 190 12.66 -1.12 -10.91
CA ALA A 190 13.14 -1.20 -9.53
C ALA A 190 13.49 -2.64 -9.16
N ASP A 191 14.51 -2.83 -8.32
CA ASP A 191 14.89 -4.13 -7.77
C ASP A 191 13.77 -4.69 -6.88
N ILE A 192 13.27 -5.89 -7.20
CA ILE A 192 12.20 -6.55 -6.45
C ILE A 192 12.74 -7.70 -5.64
N TYR A 193 12.52 -7.64 -4.33
CA TYR A 193 12.87 -8.67 -3.38
C TYR A 193 11.62 -9.40 -2.88
N ARG A 194 11.52 -10.71 -3.18
CA ARG A 194 10.42 -11.53 -2.68
C ARG A 194 10.68 -11.97 -1.25
N VAL A 195 9.86 -11.50 -0.31
CA VAL A 195 9.96 -11.79 1.13
C VAL A 195 8.83 -12.73 1.55
N ARG A 196 9.16 -13.99 1.88
CA ARG A 196 8.17 -15.01 2.25
C ARG A 196 7.76 -14.88 3.73
N ASN A 197 6.49 -14.56 3.98
CA ASN A 197 5.88 -14.40 5.30
C ASN A 197 5.03 -15.63 5.69
N CYS A 198 5.70 -16.69 6.14
CA CYS A 198 5.06 -17.93 6.61
C CYS A 198 5.42 -18.29 8.06
N GLY A 199 5.96 -17.37 8.83
CA GLY A 199 6.38 -17.57 10.22
C GLY A 199 5.92 -16.46 11.15
N THR A 200 6.70 -16.22 12.20
CA THR A 200 6.48 -15.16 13.19
C THR A 200 6.88 -13.78 12.65
N LYS A 201 6.51 -12.72 13.40
CA LYS A 201 6.87 -11.33 13.06
C LYS A 201 8.39 -11.13 13.07
N GLU A 202 9.09 -11.75 14.01
CA GLU A 202 10.54 -11.67 14.16
C GLU A 202 11.27 -12.28 12.95
N ARG A 203 10.77 -13.41 12.44
CA ARG A 203 11.30 -14.02 11.21
C ARG A 203 11.07 -13.18 9.98
N LEU A 204 9.92 -12.49 9.90
CA LEU A 204 9.66 -11.55 8.82
C LEU A 204 10.60 -10.35 8.93
N GLN A 205 10.78 -9.82 10.11
CA GLN A 205 11.69 -8.71 10.39
C GLN A 205 13.13 -9.05 9.97
N ALA A 206 13.68 -10.18 10.40
CA ALA A 206 15.02 -10.60 10.02
C ALA A 206 15.21 -10.68 8.48
N LYS A 207 14.19 -11.17 7.75
CA LYS A 207 14.25 -11.22 6.29
C LYS A 207 14.21 -9.83 5.64
N ILE A 208 13.40 -8.91 6.17
CA ILE A 208 13.34 -7.53 5.70
C ILE A 208 14.70 -6.86 5.93
N GLU A 209 15.30 -7.03 7.10
CA GLU A 209 16.62 -6.49 7.44
C GLU A 209 17.71 -6.98 6.49
N ALA A 210 17.74 -8.28 6.21
CA ALA A 210 18.69 -8.86 5.26
C ALA A 210 18.54 -8.24 3.85
N VAL A 211 17.30 -8.00 3.40
CA VAL A 211 17.05 -7.32 2.12
C VAL A 211 17.52 -5.87 2.16
N LEU A 212 17.25 -5.13 3.24
CA LEU A 212 17.68 -3.75 3.38
C LEU A 212 19.21 -3.62 3.31
N GLN A 213 19.94 -4.53 3.97
CA GLN A 213 21.40 -4.58 3.92
C GLN A 213 21.93 -4.90 2.52
N SER A 214 21.36 -5.91 1.85
CA SER A 214 21.79 -6.30 0.51
C SER A 214 21.47 -5.24 -0.55
N SER A 215 20.40 -4.46 -0.39
CA SER A 215 20.04 -3.39 -1.32
C SER A 215 20.90 -2.13 -1.17
N VAL A 216 21.55 -1.91 -0.01
CA VAL A 216 22.52 -0.84 0.20
C VAL A 216 23.84 -1.13 -0.53
N ASN A 217 24.27 -2.38 -0.58
CA ASN A 217 25.55 -2.79 -1.18
C ASN A 217 25.53 -2.82 -2.72
N LYS A 218 24.39 -2.58 -3.35
CA LYS A 218 24.23 -2.57 -4.83
C LYS A 218 24.13 -1.16 -5.44
N GLY A 219 24.01 -0.13 -4.65
CA GLY A 219 23.89 1.27 -5.07
C GLY A 219 25.08 2.10 -4.67
#